data_2f98ff9048cbd9f16f39df8ed224b879
#
_entry.id   2f98ff9048cbd9f16f39df8ed224b879
#
_cell.length_a   1.000
_cell.length_b   1.000
_cell.length_c   1.000
_cell.angle_alpha   90.00
_cell.angle_beta   90.00
_cell.angle_gamma   90.00
#
_symmetry.space_group_name_H-M   'P 1'
#
loop_
_entity.id
_entity.type
_entity.pdbx_description
1 polymer ?
#
loop_
_entity_poly.entity_id
_entity_poly.type
_entity_poly.pdbx_seq_one_letter_code
_entity_poly.pdbx_strand_id
1 'polypeptide(L)'
;MADLAPETRSLPEGAGQGPVARGTNQSGMRAHNERLVLSLVRQHGALAKSDIARMTGLSAQTVSVIMRALEQDGLLLRGEPLRGKVGQPSVPMSLNADGALFLGLKVGRRSADLVLVDFLGRVRATRRQVYRYPTPDVVTRFVAAALPAL
;
A
#
# COMPACT_ATOMS: atom_id res chain seq x y z
N MET A 1 -34.19 25.67 -57.91
CA MET A 1 -33.72 26.47 -56.77
C MET A 1 -34.25 25.80 -55.54
N ALA A 2 -33.47 24.85 -54.99
CA ALA A 2 -33.86 24.10 -53.81
C ALA A 2 -32.92 24.54 -52.68
N ASP A 3 -33.54 25.05 -51.65
CA ASP A 3 -32.95 25.59 -50.45
C ASP A 3 -32.56 24.41 -49.52
N LEU A 4 -31.28 24.23 -49.29
CA LEU A 4 -30.73 23.22 -48.38
C LEU A 4 -30.33 23.92 -47.10
N ALA A 5 -31.25 23.82 -46.09
CA ALA A 5 -30.94 24.19 -44.71
C ALA A 5 -29.95 23.19 -44.12
N PRO A 6 -28.92 23.63 -43.33
CA PRO A 6 -28.02 22.71 -42.67
C PRO A 6 -28.65 22.08 -41.42
N GLU A 7 -28.69 20.76 -41.41
CA GLU A 7 -29.02 19.98 -40.20
C GLU A 7 -28.03 20.21 -39.10
N THR A 8 -28.45 20.80 -38.01
CA THR A 8 -27.72 20.94 -36.78
C THR A 8 -27.68 19.58 -36.07
N ARG A 9 -26.57 18.89 -36.21
CA ARG A 9 -26.31 17.62 -35.52
C ARG A 9 -26.01 17.91 -34.05
N SER A 10 -26.98 17.66 -33.20
CA SER A 10 -26.84 17.72 -31.73
C SER A 10 -25.82 16.68 -31.27
N LEU A 11 -24.73 17.13 -30.65
CA LEU A 11 -23.76 16.27 -29.96
C LEU A 11 -24.44 15.71 -28.68
N PRO A 12 -24.23 14.43 -28.35
CA PRO A 12 -24.75 13.89 -27.09
C PRO A 12 -24.01 14.53 -25.91
N GLU A 13 -24.72 15.21 -25.04
CA GLU A 13 -24.31 15.58 -23.71
C GLU A 13 -24.14 14.31 -22.86
N GLY A 14 -22.93 13.83 -22.79
CA GLY A 14 -22.51 12.73 -21.95
C GLY A 14 -21.11 12.99 -21.44
N ALA A 15 -20.87 14.19 -20.88
CA ALA A 15 -19.66 14.45 -20.14
C ALA A 15 -19.68 13.58 -18.87
N GLY A 16 -18.93 12.47 -18.94
CA GLY A 16 -18.66 11.62 -17.79
C GLY A 16 -18.13 12.49 -16.64
N GLN A 17 -18.88 12.57 -15.57
CA GLN A 17 -18.41 13.13 -14.31
C GLN A 17 -17.23 12.28 -13.88
N GLY A 18 -16.03 12.83 -13.98
CA GLY A 18 -14.83 12.26 -13.38
C GLY A 18 -15.06 12.05 -11.87
N PRO A 19 -14.30 11.18 -11.22
CA PRO A 19 -14.52 10.86 -9.82
C PRO A 19 -14.46 12.17 -9.01
N VAL A 20 -15.61 12.55 -8.45
CA VAL A 20 -15.71 13.68 -7.53
C VAL A 20 -14.74 13.41 -6.40
N ALA A 21 -13.75 14.27 -6.23
CA ALA A 21 -12.83 14.21 -5.10
C ALA A 21 -13.67 14.26 -3.81
N ARG A 22 -13.86 13.09 -3.20
CA ARG A 22 -14.60 12.99 -1.93
C ARG A 22 -13.79 13.73 -0.89
N GLY A 23 -14.42 14.70 -0.23
CA GLY A 23 -13.81 15.42 0.88
C GLY A 23 -13.26 14.44 1.91
N THR A 24 -12.15 14.80 2.55
CA THR A 24 -11.46 14.02 3.58
C THR A 24 -12.41 13.84 4.77
N ASN A 25 -13.13 12.72 4.81
CA ASN A 25 -13.92 12.34 5.96
C ASN A 25 -12.99 11.74 7.04
N GLN A 26 -13.52 11.47 8.23
CA GLN A 26 -12.75 10.90 9.35
C GLN A 26 -11.99 9.62 8.97
N SER A 27 -12.54 8.80 8.08
CA SER A 27 -11.89 7.58 7.59
C SER A 27 -10.67 7.86 6.72
N GLY A 28 -10.71 8.90 5.89
CA GLY A 28 -9.56 9.33 5.09
C GLY A 28 -8.41 9.88 5.94
N MET A 29 -8.74 10.66 6.98
CA MET A 29 -7.74 11.15 7.95
C MET A 29 -7.12 10.01 8.75
N ARG A 30 -7.93 9.03 9.17
CA ARG A 30 -7.43 7.84 9.86
C ARG A 30 -6.45 7.06 8.98
N ALA A 31 -6.82 6.74 7.74
CA ALA A 31 -5.97 6.03 6.81
C ALA A 31 -4.67 6.80 6.49
N HIS A 32 -4.73 8.13 6.44
CA HIS A 32 -3.54 8.97 6.30
C HIS A 32 -2.60 8.84 7.50
N ASN A 33 -3.14 8.95 8.72
CA ASN A 33 -2.36 8.84 9.95
C ASN A 33 -1.77 7.43 10.14
N GLU A 34 -2.49 6.37 9.79
CA GLU A 34 -1.98 4.99 9.80
C GLU A 34 -0.77 4.83 8.85
N ARG A 35 -0.85 5.37 7.62
CA ARG A 35 0.28 5.35 6.68
C ARG A 35 1.47 6.16 7.19
N LEU A 36 1.22 7.31 7.82
CA LEU A 36 2.26 8.14 8.41
C LEU A 36 3.00 7.38 9.51
N VAL A 37 2.27 6.72 10.42
CA VAL A 37 2.85 5.90 11.49
C VAL A 37 3.68 4.76 10.91
N LEU A 38 3.14 3.98 9.94
CA LEU A 38 3.87 2.89 9.29
C LEU A 38 5.14 3.38 8.58
N SER A 39 5.08 4.54 7.92
CA SER A 39 6.23 5.14 7.23
C SER A 39 7.34 5.52 8.22
N LEU A 40 6.99 6.11 9.36
CA LEU A 40 7.94 6.46 10.40
C LEU A 40 8.59 5.22 11.04
N VAL A 41 7.79 4.20 11.37
CA VAL A 41 8.30 2.94 11.91
C VAL A 41 9.24 2.27 10.90
N ARG A 42 8.89 2.29 9.61
CA ARG A 42 9.75 1.77 8.54
C ARG A 42 11.09 2.50 8.46
N GLN A 43 11.07 3.83 8.55
CA GLN A 43 12.26 4.68 8.43
C GLN A 43 13.21 4.50 9.62
N HIS A 44 12.68 4.33 10.81
CA HIS A 44 13.46 4.26 12.06
C HIS A 44 13.66 2.83 12.58
N GLY A 45 13.06 1.81 11.95
CA GLY A 45 13.15 0.41 12.35
C GLY A 45 12.20 0.03 13.48
N ALA A 46 12.22 0.78 14.59
CA ALA A 46 11.29 0.61 15.71
C ALA A 46 11.10 1.93 16.43
N LEU A 47 9.86 2.23 16.84
CA LEU A 47 9.49 3.46 17.52
C LEU A 47 8.49 3.21 18.65
N ALA A 48 8.66 3.94 19.74
CA ALA A 48 7.66 3.97 20.81
C ALA A 48 6.54 4.97 20.49
N LYS A 49 5.39 4.79 21.15
CA LYS A 49 4.21 5.67 20.99
C LYS A 49 4.53 7.14 21.24
N SER A 50 5.35 7.41 22.28
CA SER A 50 5.79 8.77 22.64
C SER A 50 6.61 9.44 21.54
N ASP A 51 7.48 8.67 20.86
CA ASP A 51 8.30 9.19 19.79
C ASP A 51 7.45 9.52 18.55
N ILE A 52 6.52 8.63 18.20
CA ILE A 52 5.57 8.87 17.11
C ILE A 52 4.70 10.11 17.39
N ALA A 53 4.16 10.25 18.61
CA ALA A 53 3.37 11.42 18.98
C ALA A 53 4.17 12.72 18.83
N ARG A 54 5.42 12.73 19.28
CA ARG A 54 6.32 13.87 19.16
C ARG A 54 6.66 14.21 17.70
N MET A 55 6.89 13.18 16.86
CA MET A 55 7.28 13.38 15.47
C MET A 55 6.12 13.81 14.57
N THR A 56 4.90 13.38 14.90
CA THR A 56 3.70 13.62 14.08
C THR A 56 2.85 14.80 14.57
N GLY A 57 3.02 15.22 15.81
CA GLY A 57 2.12 16.17 16.46
C GLY A 57 0.73 15.60 16.81
N LEU A 58 0.51 14.30 16.59
CA LEU A 58 -0.72 13.62 16.99
C LEU A 58 -0.80 13.47 18.50
N SER A 59 -2.02 13.49 19.05
CA SER A 59 -2.22 13.24 20.47
C SER A 59 -1.77 11.82 20.84
N ALA A 60 -1.27 11.64 22.07
CA ALA A 60 -0.87 10.34 22.59
C ALA A 60 -2.00 9.28 22.51
N GLN A 61 -3.25 9.73 22.70
CA GLN A 61 -4.42 8.87 22.57
C GLN A 61 -4.64 8.43 21.12
N THR A 62 -4.56 9.36 20.17
CA THR A 62 -4.68 9.04 18.73
C THR A 62 -3.62 8.03 18.29
N VAL A 63 -2.34 8.27 18.65
CA VAL A 63 -1.25 7.33 18.36
C VAL A 63 -1.50 5.97 18.98
N SER A 64 -1.99 5.92 20.25
CA SER A 64 -2.28 4.66 20.93
C SER A 64 -3.39 3.86 20.25
N VAL A 65 -4.43 4.52 19.74
CA VAL A 65 -5.52 3.88 18.99
C VAL A 65 -4.99 3.31 17.67
N ILE A 66 -4.23 4.13 16.90
CA ILE A 66 -3.67 3.73 15.61
C ILE A 66 -2.72 2.55 15.78
N MET A 67 -1.75 2.64 16.69
CA MET A 67 -0.76 1.57 16.86
C MET A 67 -1.38 0.26 17.36
N ARG A 68 -2.44 0.34 18.20
CA ARG A 68 -3.19 -0.86 18.61
C ARG A 68 -3.92 -1.50 17.43
N ALA A 69 -4.55 -0.71 16.56
CA ALA A 69 -5.20 -1.22 15.37
C ALA A 69 -4.19 -1.89 14.43
N LEU A 70 -3.06 -1.24 14.14
CA LEU A 70 -2.01 -1.79 13.30
C LEU A 70 -1.37 -3.07 13.89
N GLU A 71 -1.28 -3.17 15.23
CA GLU A 71 -0.86 -4.39 15.92
C GLU A 71 -1.90 -5.51 15.77
N GLN A 72 -3.20 -5.20 15.95
CA GLN A 72 -4.30 -6.15 15.76
C GLN A 72 -4.40 -6.65 14.30
N ASP A 73 -4.14 -5.77 13.34
CA ASP A 73 -4.09 -6.11 11.92
C ASP A 73 -2.81 -6.88 11.53
N GLY A 74 -1.92 -7.15 12.50
CA GLY A 74 -0.67 -7.89 12.30
C GLY A 74 0.41 -7.12 11.55
N LEU A 75 0.25 -5.81 11.32
CA LEU A 75 1.22 -4.98 10.60
C LEU A 75 2.38 -4.50 11.50
N LEU A 76 2.15 -4.39 12.80
CA LEU A 76 3.16 -4.04 13.79
C LEU A 76 3.36 -5.18 14.81
N LEU A 77 4.62 -5.34 15.24
CA LEU A 77 5.03 -6.23 16.33
C LEU A 77 5.52 -5.40 17.51
N ARG A 78 5.13 -5.83 18.70
CA ARG A 78 5.59 -5.26 19.96
C ARG A 78 6.98 -5.79 20.30
N GLY A 79 7.92 -4.89 20.54
CA GLY A 79 9.26 -5.23 21.01
C GLY A 79 9.35 -5.35 22.53
N GLU A 80 10.57 -5.60 23.01
CA GLU A 80 10.85 -5.66 24.44
C GLU A 80 10.76 -4.27 25.10
N PRO A 81 10.23 -4.18 26.33
CA PRO A 81 10.19 -2.93 27.08
C PRO A 81 11.60 -2.37 27.32
N LEU A 82 11.84 -1.14 26.89
CA LEU A 82 13.08 -0.43 27.17
C LEU A 82 13.07 0.06 28.63
N ARG A 83 13.91 -0.54 29.47
CA ARG A 83 14.14 -0.12 30.85
C ARG A 83 15.29 0.89 30.88
N GLY A 84 15.13 2.03 31.55
CA GLY A 84 16.27 2.93 31.73
C GLY A 84 15.99 4.43 31.85
N LYS A 85 14.74 4.89 31.74
CA LYS A 85 14.36 6.26 32.08
C LYS A 85 13.33 6.24 33.20
N VAL A 86 13.43 7.22 34.12
CA VAL A 86 12.39 7.46 35.15
C VAL A 86 11.07 7.66 34.43
N GLY A 87 10.10 6.77 34.68
CA GLY A 87 8.77 6.81 34.06
C GLY A 87 8.29 5.44 33.58
N GLN A 88 7.13 5.41 32.94
CA GLN A 88 6.52 4.19 32.42
C GLN A 88 7.40 3.54 31.34
N PRO A 89 7.64 2.20 31.39
CA PRO A 89 8.44 1.52 30.37
C PRO A 89 7.95 1.80 28.96
N SER A 90 8.86 2.22 28.10
CA SER A 90 8.58 2.48 26.70
C SER A 90 8.71 1.18 25.91
N VAL A 91 7.64 0.76 25.23
CA VAL A 91 7.63 -0.43 24.38
C VAL A 91 7.71 0.01 22.91
N PRO A 92 8.86 -0.20 22.25
CA PRO A 92 8.96 0.09 20.82
C PRO A 92 8.16 -0.91 20.00
N MET A 93 7.66 -0.46 18.86
CA MET A 93 6.97 -1.32 17.89
C MET A 93 7.69 -1.24 16.55
N SER A 94 7.82 -2.37 15.88
CA SER A 94 8.45 -2.54 14.57
C SER A 94 7.46 -3.07 13.55
N LEU A 95 7.79 -2.96 12.25
CA LEU A 95 6.99 -3.59 11.20
C LEU A 95 7.11 -5.11 11.27
N ASN A 96 5.98 -5.79 11.06
CA ASN A 96 5.95 -7.23 10.88
C ASN A 96 6.27 -7.60 9.43
N ALA A 97 7.34 -8.35 9.19
CA ALA A 97 7.71 -8.79 7.84
C ALA A 97 6.58 -9.54 7.13
N ASP A 98 5.85 -10.36 7.88
CA ASP A 98 4.76 -11.21 7.36
C ASP A 98 3.38 -10.53 7.44
N GLY A 99 3.33 -9.25 7.87
CA GLY A 99 2.08 -8.50 7.99
C GLY A 99 1.41 -8.19 6.65
N ALA A 100 2.17 -8.11 5.57
CA ALA A 100 1.65 -7.98 4.22
C ALA A 100 2.64 -8.54 3.21
N LEU A 101 2.13 -9.18 2.18
CA LEU A 101 2.90 -9.69 1.06
C LEU A 101 2.47 -8.97 -0.22
N PHE A 102 3.44 -8.65 -1.07
CA PHE A 102 3.21 -7.95 -2.32
C PHE A 102 3.74 -8.78 -3.49
N LEU A 103 2.95 -8.82 -4.57
CA LEU A 103 3.37 -9.42 -5.83
C LEU A 103 3.79 -8.31 -6.80
N GLY A 104 4.99 -8.43 -7.35
CA GLY A 104 5.49 -7.58 -8.42
C GLY A 104 5.63 -8.38 -9.71
N LEU A 105 5.00 -7.92 -10.80
CA LEU A 105 5.16 -8.51 -12.13
C LEU A 105 5.85 -7.52 -13.06
N LYS A 106 7.00 -7.92 -13.60
CA LYS A 106 7.69 -7.21 -14.67
C LYS A 106 7.50 -7.98 -15.97
N VAL A 107 6.91 -7.34 -16.98
CA VAL A 107 6.77 -7.89 -18.32
C VAL A 107 7.77 -7.20 -19.24
N GLY A 108 8.80 -7.93 -19.62
CA GLY A 108 9.83 -7.47 -20.55
C GLY A 108 9.60 -8.02 -21.95
N ARG A 109 10.45 -7.61 -22.91
CA ARG A 109 10.33 -8.03 -24.32
C ARG A 109 10.50 -9.54 -24.51
N ARG A 110 11.35 -10.21 -23.72
CA ARG A 110 11.71 -11.62 -23.88
C ARG A 110 11.53 -12.46 -22.61
N SER A 111 11.14 -11.84 -21.51
CA SER A 111 10.86 -12.54 -20.25
C SER A 111 9.89 -11.77 -19.38
N ALA A 112 9.16 -12.50 -18.52
CA ALA A 112 8.45 -11.94 -17.38
C ALA A 112 9.11 -12.43 -16.09
N ASP A 113 9.18 -11.54 -15.10
CA ASP A 113 9.66 -11.83 -13.77
C ASP A 113 8.53 -11.56 -12.76
N LEU A 114 8.20 -12.55 -11.94
CA LEU A 114 7.24 -12.45 -10.85
C LEU A 114 8.00 -12.56 -9.54
N VAL A 115 7.80 -11.58 -8.65
CA VAL A 115 8.47 -11.54 -7.35
C VAL A 115 7.45 -11.46 -6.23
N LEU A 116 7.70 -12.17 -5.14
CA LEU A 116 7.00 -12.03 -3.87
C LEU A 116 7.88 -11.22 -2.93
N VAL A 117 7.34 -10.13 -2.38
CA VAL A 117 8.05 -9.22 -1.50
C VAL A 117 7.30 -9.10 -0.19
N ASP A 118 8.01 -9.14 0.95
CA ASP A 118 7.42 -8.96 2.26
C ASP A 118 7.20 -7.49 2.61
N PHE A 119 6.57 -7.25 3.77
CA PHE A 119 6.24 -5.89 4.22
C PHE A 119 7.47 -5.02 4.52
N LEU A 120 8.64 -5.63 4.73
CA LEU A 120 9.92 -4.92 4.88
C LEU A 120 10.60 -4.62 3.53
N GLY A 121 10.04 -5.10 2.41
CA GLY A 121 10.61 -4.93 1.08
C GLY A 121 11.66 -6.01 0.71
N ARG A 122 11.75 -7.11 1.45
CA ARG A 122 12.66 -8.22 1.15
C ARG A 122 12.02 -9.16 0.15
N VAL A 123 12.78 -9.58 -0.86
CA VAL A 123 12.32 -10.58 -1.82
C VAL A 123 12.28 -11.95 -1.16
N ARG A 124 11.09 -12.56 -1.10
CA ARG A 124 10.85 -13.91 -0.54
C ARG A 124 10.97 -14.99 -1.60
N ALA A 125 10.49 -14.72 -2.81
CA ALA A 125 10.57 -15.65 -3.92
C ALA A 125 10.59 -14.90 -5.26
N THR A 126 11.16 -15.55 -6.27
CA THR A 126 11.19 -15.06 -7.64
C THR A 126 10.89 -16.20 -8.60
N ARG A 127 10.11 -15.91 -9.63
CA ARG A 127 9.87 -16.80 -10.76
C ARG A 127 10.10 -16.04 -12.05
N ARG A 128 10.71 -16.71 -13.05
CA ARG A 128 11.00 -16.12 -14.35
C ARG A 128 10.52 -17.04 -15.46
N GLN A 129 9.86 -16.44 -16.44
CA GLN A 129 9.45 -17.10 -17.67
C GLN A 129 10.10 -16.41 -18.88
N VAL A 130 10.80 -17.17 -19.70
CA VAL A 130 11.34 -16.69 -20.99
C VAL A 130 10.33 -17.02 -22.07
N TYR A 131 10.13 -16.10 -23.02
CA TYR A 131 9.23 -16.24 -24.16
C TYR A 131 9.78 -15.49 -25.38
N ARG A 132 9.24 -15.81 -26.55
CA ARG A 132 9.61 -15.12 -27.79
C ARG A 132 8.96 -13.73 -27.89
N TYR A 133 7.67 -13.63 -27.46
CA TYR A 133 6.89 -12.41 -27.45
C TYR A 133 5.99 -12.36 -26.22
N PRO A 134 5.76 -11.16 -25.64
CA PRO A 134 4.91 -10.99 -24.46
C PRO A 134 3.43 -10.90 -24.86
N THR A 135 2.79 -12.02 -25.23
CA THR A 135 1.36 -12.03 -25.46
C THR A 135 0.62 -12.10 -24.12
N PRO A 136 -0.60 -11.52 -23.99
CA PRO A 136 -1.39 -11.58 -22.78
C PRO A 136 -1.59 -13.02 -22.27
N ASP A 137 -1.88 -13.97 -23.16
CA ASP A 137 -2.09 -15.38 -22.81
C ASP A 137 -0.85 -16.03 -22.21
N VAL A 138 0.34 -15.74 -22.74
CA VAL A 138 1.61 -16.27 -22.22
C VAL A 138 1.87 -15.73 -20.82
N VAL A 139 1.67 -14.44 -20.61
CA VAL A 139 1.90 -13.79 -19.32
C VAL A 139 0.88 -14.24 -18.29
N THR A 140 -0.40 -14.32 -18.64
CA THR A 140 -1.46 -14.77 -17.74
C THR A 140 -1.26 -16.23 -17.30
N ARG A 141 -0.92 -17.11 -18.24
CA ARG A 141 -0.61 -18.53 -17.91
C ARG A 141 0.61 -18.64 -17.01
N PHE A 142 1.66 -17.85 -17.27
CA PHE A 142 2.83 -17.82 -16.39
C PHE A 142 2.48 -17.41 -14.98
N VAL A 143 1.73 -16.33 -14.81
CA VAL A 143 1.32 -15.84 -13.48
C VAL A 143 0.46 -16.89 -12.77
N ALA A 144 -0.54 -17.46 -13.46
CA ALA A 144 -1.42 -18.48 -12.88
C ALA A 144 -0.66 -19.74 -12.43
N ALA A 145 0.35 -20.15 -13.19
CA ALA A 145 1.17 -21.31 -12.83
C ALA A 145 2.19 -21.03 -11.71
N ALA A 146 2.70 -19.80 -11.64
CA ALA A 146 3.73 -19.41 -10.69
C ALA A 146 3.18 -19.07 -9.29
N LEU A 147 1.96 -18.52 -9.20
CA LEU A 147 1.35 -18.07 -7.95
C LEU A 147 1.27 -19.16 -6.85
N PRO A 148 0.83 -20.41 -7.12
CA PRO A 148 0.74 -21.43 -6.09
C PRO A 148 2.09 -21.88 -5.53
N ALA A 149 3.20 -21.56 -6.22
CA ALA A 149 4.56 -21.97 -5.88
C ALA A 149 5.41 -20.83 -5.29
N LEU A 150 4.80 -19.67 -5.03
CA LEU A 150 5.42 -18.52 -4.35
C LEU A 150 5.09 -18.56 -2.87
#